data_56ac00fbc1c952cd5c1e00dd8db2ee38
#
_entry.id   56ac00fbc1c952cd5c1e00dd8db2ee38
#
_cell.length_a   1.000
_cell.length_b   1.000
_cell.length_c   1.000
_cell.angle_alpha   90.00
_cell.angle_beta   90.00
_cell.angle_gamma   90.00
#
_symmetry.space_group_name_H-M   'P 1'
#
loop_
_entity.id
_entity.type
_entity.pdbx_description
1 polymer ?
#
loop_
_entity_poly.entity_id
_entity_poly.type
_entity_poly.pdbx_seq_one_letter_code
_entity_poly.pdbx_strand_id
1 'polypeptide(L)'
;ISGLKLDFESREELKKYRLNDFCIGASVYSSIADFNREYLLDLKNYKKEVRDFLVTSARIYLSFKNYLSKRKTDIVYLFNGRHALEKPVIASCKASEVKFFTHEFAYNGGYDLFENTQPQDHEYRYESIEKVWRNSKFSDTKKIKIGSLFYQQNLGRQQGNISLKINQENIEIVKNKYEALDKLKTKKVLPDSWVPEKENIVWFPSSEFEDYTAPEFCNDKTIYSSQIEAIKKIIRDTNKHSDKHWFFIRLHPTYSLFHTKVQEQNQYESLQEEFKNVTLIYPESEHCSYFLMENANKVLAFRSTAGIEAAYRKKPVIMLNKHIIYKLNSVYAPKNHNEVLNLILDPTLKPLDNRDAIKYGYFCLMSGILPKYYKRDLKRSYEEGWGLFKDTRVTPSYLIEKIVLPLSNRRKLSSVRHFINKLHHKI
;
A
#
# COMPACT_ATOMS: atom_id res chain seq x y z
N ILE A 1 -9.09 -28.76 -15.22
CA ILE A 1 -9.98 -28.03 -14.25
C ILE A 1 -10.75 -29.01 -13.37
N SER A 2 -10.98 -30.24 -13.83
CA SER A 2 -11.68 -31.31 -13.08
C SER A 2 -10.98 -31.77 -11.80
N GLY A 3 -9.84 -31.28 -11.43
CA GLY A 3 -9.11 -31.62 -10.20
C GLY A 3 -8.89 -30.43 -9.26
N LEU A 4 -9.55 -29.28 -9.50
CA LEU A 4 -9.41 -28.14 -8.61
C LEU A 4 -10.12 -28.38 -7.27
N LYS A 5 -9.43 -28.14 -6.16
CA LYS A 5 -10.05 -27.98 -4.85
C LYS A 5 -10.84 -26.66 -4.86
N LEU A 6 -12.13 -26.72 -4.50
CA LEU A 6 -13.04 -25.57 -4.58
C LEU A 6 -13.59 -25.13 -3.21
N ASP A 7 -13.40 -25.95 -2.17
CA ASP A 7 -13.82 -25.67 -0.81
C ASP A 7 -12.62 -25.68 0.12
N PHE A 8 -12.58 -24.73 1.06
CA PHE A 8 -11.49 -24.52 2.00
C PHE A 8 -12.05 -24.26 3.39
N GLU A 9 -11.39 -24.86 4.39
CA GLU A 9 -11.79 -24.73 5.80
C GLU A 9 -11.31 -23.40 6.40
N SER A 10 -10.19 -22.89 5.90
CA SER A 10 -9.59 -21.64 6.40
C SER A 10 -9.02 -20.78 5.26
N ARG A 11 -8.89 -19.48 5.54
CA ARG A 11 -8.23 -18.55 4.63
C ARG A 11 -6.74 -18.85 4.44
N GLU A 12 -6.08 -19.40 5.44
CA GLU A 12 -4.67 -19.82 5.40
C GLU A 12 -4.50 -21.01 4.47
N GLU A 13 -5.45 -21.93 4.47
CA GLU A 13 -5.49 -23.04 3.52
C GLU A 13 -5.71 -22.55 2.09
N LEU A 14 -6.68 -21.64 1.88
CA LEU A 14 -6.90 -21.02 0.56
C LEU A 14 -5.63 -20.31 0.07
N LYS A 15 -5.01 -19.46 0.90
CA LYS A 15 -3.79 -18.73 0.51
C LYS A 15 -2.63 -19.62 0.07
N LYS A 16 -2.52 -20.81 0.65
CA LYS A 16 -1.46 -21.78 0.33
C LYS A 16 -1.79 -22.67 -0.87
N TYR A 17 -3.03 -22.63 -1.37
CA TYR A 17 -3.46 -23.51 -2.44
C TYR A 17 -2.74 -23.19 -3.75
N ARG A 18 -2.21 -24.24 -4.39
CA ARG A 18 -1.41 -24.14 -5.63
C ARG A 18 -2.04 -24.96 -6.75
N LEU A 19 -1.90 -24.43 -7.96
CA LEU A 19 -2.11 -25.14 -9.22
C LEU A 19 -0.76 -25.25 -9.91
N ASN A 20 -0.13 -26.42 -9.89
CA ASN A 20 1.28 -26.59 -10.24
C ASN A 20 2.17 -25.64 -9.41
N ASP A 21 3.03 -24.87 -10.05
CA ASP A 21 3.90 -23.88 -9.40
C ASP A 21 3.21 -22.53 -9.14
N PHE A 22 1.97 -22.40 -9.53
CA PHE A 22 1.18 -21.18 -9.36
C PHE A 22 0.40 -21.18 -8.04
N CYS A 23 0.67 -20.21 -7.15
CA CYS A 23 -0.09 -20.00 -5.93
C CYS A 23 -1.43 -19.31 -6.26
N ILE A 24 -2.37 -20.10 -6.79
CA ILE A 24 -3.67 -19.61 -7.27
C ILE A 24 -4.54 -19.09 -6.13
N GLY A 25 -4.50 -19.74 -4.96
CA GLY A 25 -5.33 -19.37 -3.82
C GLY A 25 -5.00 -18.01 -3.25
N ALA A 26 -3.72 -17.61 -3.24
CA ALA A 26 -3.30 -16.29 -2.78
C ALA A 26 -3.87 -15.17 -3.68
N SER A 27 -3.90 -15.37 -5.00
CA SER A 27 -4.46 -14.38 -5.93
C SER A 27 -5.97 -14.25 -5.83
N VAL A 28 -6.66 -15.37 -5.57
CA VAL A 28 -8.11 -15.41 -5.33
C VAL A 28 -8.44 -14.68 -4.03
N TYR A 29 -7.72 -15.00 -2.95
CA TYR A 29 -7.87 -14.30 -1.68
C TYR A 29 -7.66 -12.78 -1.83
N SER A 30 -6.58 -12.37 -2.50
CA SER A 30 -6.28 -10.96 -2.79
C SER A 30 -7.44 -10.26 -3.52
N SER A 31 -8.02 -10.92 -4.53
CA SER A 31 -9.14 -10.34 -5.28
C SER A 31 -10.40 -10.15 -4.45
N ILE A 32 -10.78 -11.17 -3.65
CA ILE A 32 -11.98 -11.10 -2.82
C ILE A 32 -11.80 -10.08 -1.70
N ALA A 33 -10.63 -10.08 -1.05
CA ALA A 33 -10.29 -9.14 0.00
C ALA A 33 -10.30 -7.69 -0.50
N ASP A 34 -9.69 -7.43 -1.67
CA ASP A 34 -9.64 -6.09 -2.26
C ASP A 34 -11.02 -5.60 -2.70
N PHE A 35 -11.79 -6.46 -3.34
CA PHE A 35 -13.13 -6.13 -3.81
C PHE A 35 -14.09 -5.79 -2.66
N ASN A 36 -14.03 -6.56 -1.57
CA ASN A 36 -14.91 -6.36 -0.41
C ASN A 36 -14.33 -5.41 0.64
N ARG A 37 -13.08 -4.97 0.48
CA ARG A 37 -12.34 -4.20 1.47
C ARG A 37 -12.30 -4.89 2.85
N GLU A 38 -12.21 -6.21 2.84
CA GLU A 38 -12.19 -7.08 4.01
C GLU A 38 -10.99 -8.03 3.90
N TYR A 39 -10.04 -7.95 4.86
CA TYR A 39 -8.85 -8.80 4.83
C TYR A 39 -8.97 -10.04 5.74
N LEU A 40 -9.86 -10.02 6.71
CA LEU A 40 -10.17 -11.17 7.57
C LEU A 40 -11.41 -11.91 7.05
N LEU A 41 -11.37 -12.34 5.78
CA LEU A 41 -12.51 -13.00 5.14
C LEU A 41 -13.00 -14.23 5.92
N ASP A 42 -14.28 -14.27 6.22
CA ASP A 42 -14.95 -15.53 6.55
C ASP A 42 -15.33 -16.24 5.25
N LEU A 43 -14.58 -17.27 4.88
CA LEU A 43 -14.77 -17.97 3.61
C LEU A 43 -16.16 -18.58 3.44
N LYS A 44 -16.88 -18.80 4.54
CA LYS A 44 -18.28 -19.31 4.48
C LYS A 44 -19.19 -18.36 3.72
N ASN A 45 -18.93 -17.06 3.83
CA ASN A 45 -19.70 -16.00 3.16
C ASN A 45 -19.30 -15.80 1.69
N TYR A 46 -18.15 -16.34 1.26
CA TYR A 46 -17.55 -16.11 -0.06
C TYR A 46 -17.32 -17.39 -0.87
N LYS A 47 -18.00 -18.50 -0.54
CA LYS A 47 -17.81 -19.80 -1.21
C LYS A 47 -17.97 -19.74 -2.72
N LYS A 48 -18.97 -18.97 -3.18
CA LYS A 48 -19.24 -18.81 -4.60
C LYS A 48 -18.13 -18.00 -5.29
N GLU A 49 -17.73 -16.89 -4.70
CA GLU A 49 -16.68 -16.02 -5.21
C GLU A 49 -15.32 -16.76 -5.26
N VAL A 50 -14.99 -17.50 -4.21
CA VAL A 50 -13.78 -18.36 -4.17
C VAL A 50 -13.78 -19.32 -5.34
N ARG A 51 -14.88 -20.05 -5.55
CA ARG A 51 -15.02 -21.01 -6.65
C ARG A 51 -14.90 -20.33 -8.02
N ASP A 52 -15.64 -19.24 -8.23
CA ASP A 52 -15.68 -18.55 -9.52
C ASP A 52 -14.31 -17.96 -9.88
N PHE A 53 -13.61 -17.36 -8.90
CA PHE A 53 -12.26 -16.85 -9.10
C PHE A 53 -11.21 -17.94 -9.31
N LEU A 54 -11.30 -19.06 -8.59
CA LEU A 54 -10.39 -20.20 -8.79
C LEU A 54 -10.54 -20.78 -10.20
N VAL A 55 -11.76 -21.03 -10.64
CA VAL A 55 -12.03 -21.57 -11.98
C VAL A 55 -11.57 -20.59 -13.06
N THR A 56 -11.84 -19.29 -12.88
CA THR A 56 -11.42 -18.26 -13.83
C THR A 56 -9.91 -18.14 -13.90
N SER A 57 -9.24 -18.07 -12.74
CA SER A 57 -7.79 -17.95 -12.64
C SER A 57 -7.08 -19.18 -13.24
N ALA A 58 -7.58 -20.39 -12.97
CA ALA A 58 -7.07 -21.61 -13.57
C ALA A 58 -7.22 -21.62 -15.10
N ARG A 59 -8.38 -21.18 -15.61
CA ARG A 59 -8.62 -21.06 -17.06
C ARG A 59 -7.65 -20.08 -17.70
N ILE A 60 -7.44 -18.91 -17.10
CA ILE A 60 -6.49 -17.92 -17.61
C ILE A 60 -5.08 -18.52 -17.64
N TYR A 61 -4.63 -19.14 -16.54
CA TYR A 61 -3.31 -19.77 -16.47
C TYR A 61 -3.09 -20.79 -17.58
N LEU A 62 -4.00 -21.77 -17.70
CA LEU A 62 -3.87 -22.86 -18.69
C LEU A 62 -3.98 -22.35 -20.12
N SER A 63 -4.93 -21.44 -20.39
CA SER A 63 -5.15 -20.90 -21.74
C SER A 63 -4.00 -20.01 -22.18
N PHE A 64 -3.48 -19.16 -21.29
CA PHE A 64 -2.40 -18.27 -21.63
C PHE A 64 -1.06 -19.02 -21.76
N LYS A 65 -0.81 -20.02 -20.92
CA LYS A 65 0.34 -20.94 -21.08
C LYS A 65 0.30 -21.65 -22.41
N ASN A 66 -0.88 -22.18 -22.84
CA ASN A 66 -1.06 -22.79 -24.15
C ASN A 66 -0.90 -21.79 -25.30
N TYR A 67 -1.31 -20.53 -25.11
CA TYR A 67 -1.07 -19.47 -26.08
C TYR A 67 0.44 -19.20 -26.26
N LEU A 68 1.17 -19.03 -25.15
CA LEU A 68 2.61 -18.78 -25.18
C LEU A 68 3.42 -19.93 -25.80
N SER A 69 2.96 -21.18 -25.64
CA SER A 69 3.61 -22.34 -26.27
C SER A 69 3.43 -22.41 -27.80
N LYS A 70 2.41 -21.73 -28.33
CA LYS A 70 2.06 -21.75 -29.76
C LYS A 70 2.40 -20.46 -30.51
N ARG A 71 2.67 -19.40 -29.79
CA ARG A 71 2.93 -18.07 -30.34
C ARG A 71 4.20 -17.48 -29.78
N LYS A 72 5.10 -17.07 -30.66
CA LYS A 72 6.27 -16.31 -30.24
C LYS A 72 5.79 -15.01 -29.59
N THR A 73 6.17 -14.83 -28.32
CA THR A 73 5.83 -13.65 -27.53
C THR A 73 7.12 -13.17 -26.87
N ASP A 74 7.54 -11.95 -27.19
CA ASP A 74 8.80 -11.40 -26.67
C ASP A 74 8.60 -10.78 -25.30
N ILE A 75 7.48 -10.09 -25.06
CA ILE A 75 7.22 -9.37 -23.82
C ILE A 75 5.72 -9.32 -23.53
N VAL A 76 5.36 -9.40 -22.24
CA VAL A 76 4.00 -9.21 -21.74
C VAL A 76 3.96 -8.02 -20.79
N TYR A 77 3.02 -7.10 -20.98
CA TYR A 77 2.76 -6.00 -20.04
C TYR A 77 1.41 -6.19 -19.36
N LEU A 78 1.35 -5.95 -18.05
CA LEU A 78 0.10 -6.05 -17.29
C LEU A 78 0.11 -5.11 -16.09
N PHE A 79 -1.09 -4.72 -15.65
CA PHE A 79 -1.26 -3.87 -14.49
C PHE A 79 -1.09 -4.67 -13.19
N ASN A 80 -0.43 -4.13 -12.18
CA ASN A 80 -0.26 -4.61 -10.81
C ASN A 80 0.18 -6.09 -10.68
N GLY A 81 -0.66 -7.04 -11.06
CA GLY A 81 -0.29 -8.47 -11.12
C GLY A 81 -0.64 -9.31 -9.90
N ARG A 82 -1.29 -8.77 -8.87
CA ARG A 82 -1.57 -9.50 -7.61
C ARG A 82 -2.89 -10.27 -7.61
N HIS A 83 -3.85 -9.89 -8.47
CA HIS A 83 -5.20 -10.42 -8.42
C HIS A 83 -5.39 -11.68 -9.26
N ALA A 84 -6.55 -12.31 -9.11
CA ALA A 84 -6.93 -13.55 -9.77
C ALA A 84 -6.98 -13.49 -11.30
N LEU A 85 -6.98 -12.29 -11.90
CA LEU A 85 -6.97 -12.10 -13.34
C LEU A 85 -5.55 -11.90 -13.89
N GLU A 86 -4.70 -11.15 -13.21
CA GLU A 86 -3.35 -10.81 -13.65
C GLU A 86 -2.29 -11.84 -13.20
N LYS A 87 -2.41 -12.35 -11.98
CA LYS A 87 -1.45 -13.30 -11.42
C LYS A 87 -1.28 -14.58 -12.25
N PRO A 88 -2.34 -15.20 -12.79
CA PRO A 88 -2.20 -16.36 -13.68
C PRO A 88 -1.44 -16.05 -14.98
N VAL A 89 -1.53 -14.82 -15.50
CA VAL A 89 -0.73 -14.37 -16.65
C VAL A 89 0.75 -14.35 -16.30
N ILE A 90 1.10 -13.77 -15.14
CA ILE A 90 2.48 -13.76 -14.61
C ILE A 90 2.99 -15.20 -14.44
N ALA A 91 2.18 -16.07 -13.84
CA ALA A 91 2.55 -17.47 -13.63
C ALA A 91 2.80 -18.20 -14.97
N SER A 92 1.98 -17.92 -15.98
CA SER A 92 2.17 -18.46 -17.33
C SER A 92 3.45 -17.95 -17.98
N CYS A 93 3.76 -16.65 -17.85
CA CYS A 93 5.01 -16.08 -18.35
C CYS A 93 6.23 -16.73 -17.69
N LYS A 94 6.22 -16.90 -16.36
CA LYS A 94 7.29 -17.58 -15.62
C LYS A 94 7.47 -19.02 -16.07
N ALA A 95 6.36 -19.77 -16.21
CA ALA A 95 6.39 -21.16 -16.66
C ALA A 95 6.82 -21.36 -18.13
N SER A 96 6.77 -20.30 -18.93
CA SER A 96 7.15 -20.30 -20.35
C SER A 96 8.40 -19.48 -20.63
N GLU A 97 9.09 -19.00 -19.58
CA GLU A 97 10.31 -18.17 -19.68
C GLU A 97 10.13 -16.90 -20.53
N VAL A 98 8.91 -16.39 -20.59
CA VAL A 98 8.57 -15.15 -21.31
C VAL A 98 8.76 -13.95 -20.39
N LYS A 99 9.52 -12.97 -20.86
CA LYS A 99 9.72 -11.70 -20.15
C LYS A 99 8.41 -10.97 -19.93
N PHE A 100 8.21 -10.44 -18.74
CA PHE A 100 7.03 -9.61 -18.46
C PHE A 100 7.38 -8.36 -17.65
N PHE A 101 6.51 -7.36 -17.77
CA PHE A 101 6.52 -6.17 -16.93
C PHE A 101 5.16 -6.02 -16.28
N THR A 102 5.15 -5.81 -14.98
CA THR A 102 3.99 -5.21 -14.33
C THR A 102 4.19 -3.70 -14.24
N HIS A 103 3.10 -2.97 -14.16
CA HIS A 103 3.16 -1.53 -13.96
C HIS A 103 2.19 -1.07 -12.88
N GLU A 104 2.55 0.04 -12.23
CA GLU A 104 1.73 0.72 -11.23
C GLU A 104 1.91 2.23 -11.39
N PHE A 105 0.98 3.00 -10.84
CA PHE A 105 1.09 4.45 -10.86
C PHE A 105 2.29 4.91 -10.05
N ALA A 106 3.12 5.74 -10.67
CA ALA A 106 4.23 6.41 -10.02
C ALA A 106 3.76 7.70 -9.33
N TYR A 107 4.49 8.08 -8.29
CA TYR A 107 4.16 9.27 -7.50
C TYR A 107 4.18 10.56 -8.32
N ASN A 108 5.06 10.65 -9.31
CA ASN A 108 5.20 11.80 -10.22
C ASN A 108 4.07 11.92 -11.27
N GLY A 109 3.06 11.07 -11.22
CA GLY A 109 1.94 11.04 -12.17
C GLY A 109 2.19 10.20 -13.43
N GLY A 110 3.36 9.56 -13.54
CA GLY A 110 3.67 8.56 -14.55
C GLY A 110 3.31 7.15 -14.10
N TYR A 111 4.06 6.18 -14.59
CA TYR A 111 3.95 4.78 -14.19
C TYR A 111 5.34 4.17 -13.98
N ASP A 112 5.48 3.35 -12.94
CA ASP A 112 6.65 2.53 -12.70
C ASP A 112 6.50 1.19 -13.41
N LEU A 113 7.62 0.65 -13.92
CA LEU A 113 7.70 -0.68 -14.52
C LEU A 113 8.53 -1.60 -13.61
N PHE A 114 8.01 -2.82 -13.42
CA PHE A 114 8.63 -3.86 -12.61
C PHE A 114 8.95 -5.05 -13.52
N GLU A 115 10.22 -5.23 -13.85
CA GLU A 115 10.69 -6.28 -14.74
C GLU A 115 10.69 -7.64 -14.05
N ASN A 116 9.94 -8.61 -14.59
CA ASN A 116 9.80 -9.97 -14.09
C ASN A 116 9.33 -10.10 -12.63
N THR A 117 8.76 -9.03 -12.06
CA THR A 117 8.24 -8.98 -10.70
C THR A 117 6.98 -8.10 -10.60
N GLN A 118 6.58 -7.72 -9.40
CA GLN A 118 5.35 -7.00 -9.09
C GLN A 118 5.62 -5.76 -8.23
N PRO A 119 4.72 -4.77 -8.21
CA PRO A 119 4.86 -3.55 -7.40
C PRO A 119 5.05 -3.81 -5.90
N GLN A 120 4.58 -4.96 -5.40
CA GLN A 120 4.71 -5.37 -4.00
C GLN A 120 6.08 -5.95 -3.64
N ASP A 121 6.97 -6.15 -4.60
CA ASP A 121 8.34 -6.60 -4.37
C ASP A 121 9.18 -5.48 -3.74
N HIS A 122 9.35 -5.56 -2.42
CA HIS A 122 10.07 -4.55 -1.64
C HIS A 122 11.57 -4.54 -1.95
N GLU A 123 12.15 -5.69 -2.29
CA GLU A 123 13.56 -5.79 -2.66
C GLU A 123 13.82 -5.06 -3.97
N TYR A 124 13.03 -5.35 -4.99
CA TYR A 124 13.13 -4.69 -6.29
C TYR A 124 12.93 -3.16 -6.16
N ARG A 125 11.96 -2.74 -5.33
CA ARG A 125 11.72 -1.31 -5.10
C ARG A 125 12.87 -0.64 -4.37
N TYR A 126 13.47 -1.30 -3.39
CA TYR A 126 14.66 -0.78 -2.70
C TYR A 126 15.83 -0.61 -3.68
N GLU A 127 16.12 -1.63 -4.48
CA GLU A 127 17.16 -1.54 -5.52
C GLU A 127 16.87 -0.42 -6.54
N SER A 128 15.59 -0.21 -6.86
CA SER A 128 15.16 0.88 -7.74
C SER A 128 15.44 2.26 -7.16
N ILE A 129 15.27 2.46 -5.84
CA ILE A 129 15.63 3.71 -5.14
C ILE A 129 17.11 3.99 -5.34
N GLU A 130 17.98 3.03 -5.06
CA GLU A 130 19.42 3.17 -5.21
C GLU A 130 19.84 3.38 -6.68
N LYS A 131 19.23 2.68 -7.61
CA LYS A 131 19.48 2.80 -9.05
C LYS A 131 19.12 4.19 -9.57
N VAL A 132 17.94 4.71 -9.21
CA VAL A 132 17.49 6.05 -9.63
C VAL A 132 18.39 7.13 -9.07
N TRP A 133 18.82 6.99 -7.81
CA TRP A 133 19.76 7.94 -7.20
C TRP A 133 21.14 7.93 -7.88
N ARG A 134 21.73 6.74 -8.11
CA ARG A 134 23.07 6.60 -8.70
C ARG A 134 23.12 7.03 -10.16
N ASN A 135 22.10 6.70 -10.94
CA ASN A 135 22.08 6.96 -12.39
C ASN A 135 21.64 8.40 -12.73
N SER A 136 21.32 9.20 -11.74
CA SER A 136 20.95 10.59 -11.95
C SER A 136 22.12 11.42 -12.47
N LYS A 137 21.84 12.26 -13.48
CA LYS A 137 22.79 13.24 -14.02
C LYS A 137 22.88 14.52 -13.17
N PHE A 138 22.05 14.68 -12.15
CA PHE A 138 22.06 15.84 -11.27
C PHE A 138 23.16 15.74 -10.21
N SER A 139 23.71 16.90 -9.81
CA SER A 139 24.62 16.98 -8.66
C SER A 139 23.92 16.54 -7.38
N ASP A 140 24.68 16.08 -6.38
CA ASP A 140 24.14 15.65 -5.09
C ASP A 140 23.32 16.76 -4.43
N THR A 141 23.77 18.00 -4.48
CA THR A 141 23.02 19.17 -3.96
C THR A 141 21.64 19.27 -4.63
N LYS A 142 21.56 19.10 -5.96
CA LYS A 142 20.29 19.15 -6.69
C LYS A 142 19.41 17.95 -6.36
N LYS A 143 19.99 16.74 -6.24
CA LYS A 143 19.25 15.53 -5.82
C LYS A 143 18.67 15.70 -4.42
N ILE A 144 19.44 16.22 -3.46
CA ILE A 144 18.99 16.51 -2.10
C ILE A 144 17.81 17.50 -2.12
N LYS A 145 17.94 18.59 -2.87
CA LYS A 145 16.86 19.58 -3.01
C LYS A 145 15.59 18.95 -3.56
N ILE A 146 15.68 18.15 -4.62
CA ILE A 146 14.54 17.43 -5.22
C ILE A 146 13.91 16.48 -4.22
N GLY A 147 14.71 15.61 -3.56
CA GLY A 147 14.21 14.65 -2.59
C GLY A 147 13.50 15.29 -1.41
N SER A 148 14.01 16.45 -0.96
CA SER A 148 13.37 17.23 0.11
C SER A 148 12.02 17.83 -0.30
N LEU A 149 11.83 18.17 -1.59
CA LEU A 149 10.55 18.69 -2.09
C LEU A 149 9.41 17.67 -1.93
N PHE A 150 9.68 16.37 -2.00
CA PHE A 150 8.67 15.33 -1.74
C PHE A 150 7.97 15.52 -0.39
N TYR A 151 8.75 15.75 0.65
CA TYR A 151 8.22 15.94 2.02
C TYR A 151 7.54 17.30 2.20
N GLN A 152 8.03 18.32 1.54
CA GLN A 152 7.39 19.64 1.53
C GLN A 152 6.04 19.61 0.82
N GLN A 153 5.91 18.81 -0.27
CA GLN A 153 4.62 18.61 -0.94
C GLN A 153 3.62 17.86 -0.11
N ASN A 154 4.05 16.80 0.59
CA ASN A 154 3.17 16.05 1.45
C ASN A 154 2.64 16.92 2.59
N LEU A 155 3.48 17.78 3.15
CA LEU A 155 3.05 18.81 4.11
C LEU A 155 2.07 19.78 3.48
N GLY A 156 2.33 20.24 2.26
CA GLY A 156 1.47 21.16 1.53
C GLY A 156 0.14 20.53 1.09
N ARG A 157 0.09 19.23 0.80
CA ARG A 157 -1.15 18.50 0.52
C ARG A 157 -2.08 18.47 1.73
N GLN A 158 -1.54 18.29 2.92
CA GLN A 158 -2.31 18.38 4.16
C GLN A 158 -2.72 19.83 4.49
N GLN A 159 -1.98 20.82 3.98
CA GLN A 159 -2.25 22.25 4.13
C GLN A 159 -2.94 22.88 2.90
N GLY A 160 -3.29 22.09 1.90
CA GLY A 160 -4.08 22.51 0.74
C GLY A 160 -3.36 23.36 -0.34
N ASN A 161 -2.00 23.41 -0.39
CA ASN A 161 -1.37 24.54 -1.08
C ASN A 161 -0.29 24.27 -2.14
N ILE A 162 0.16 23.03 -2.39
CA ILE A 162 1.32 22.84 -3.30
C ILE A 162 1.14 21.68 -4.26
N SER A 163 1.26 21.94 -5.59
CA SER A 163 1.53 20.91 -6.59
C SER A 163 2.89 21.16 -7.26
N LEU A 164 3.62 20.09 -7.56
CA LEU A 164 4.86 20.19 -8.35
C LEU A 164 4.57 19.87 -9.81
N LYS A 165 5.00 20.78 -10.68
CA LYS A 165 5.26 20.41 -12.08
C LYS A 165 6.71 20.00 -12.19
N ILE A 166 6.95 18.73 -12.48
CA ILE A 166 8.28 18.22 -12.76
C ILE A 166 8.44 18.20 -14.27
N ASN A 167 9.26 19.10 -14.78
CA ASN A 167 9.79 19.03 -16.13
C ASN A 167 11.22 18.47 -16.04
N GLN A 168 11.65 17.64 -17.00
CA GLN A 168 13.00 17.05 -16.99
C GLN A 168 14.13 18.10 -16.89
N GLU A 169 13.87 19.33 -17.30
CA GLU A 169 14.84 20.43 -17.26
C GLU A 169 14.63 21.41 -16.12
N ASN A 170 13.41 21.61 -15.63
CA ASN A 170 13.09 22.55 -14.56
C ASN A 170 12.09 21.97 -13.58
N ILE A 171 12.38 22.12 -12.29
CA ILE A 171 11.41 21.82 -11.23
C ILE A 171 10.76 23.12 -10.83
N GLU A 172 9.51 23.27 -11.21
CA GLU A 172 8.70 24.44 -10.88
C GLU A 172 7.70 24.08 -9.77
N ILE A 173 7.75 24.82 -8.67
CA ILE A 173 6.77 24.70 -7.58
C ILE A 173 5.60 25.60 -7.95
N VAL A 174 4.48 25.00 -8.32
CA VAL A 174 3.25 25.74 -8.60
C VAL A 174 2.37 25.71 -7.37
N LYS A 175 2.06 26.88 -6.82
CA LYS A 175 1.02 27.04 -5.78
C LYS A 175 -0.34 26.86 -6.45
N ASN A 176 -0.94 25.71 -6.30
CA ASN A 176 -2.32 25.49 -6.72
C ASN A 176 -3.23 25.59 -5.48
N LYS A 177 -4.26 26.41 -5.57
CA LYS A 177 -5.39 26.40 -4.64
C LYS A 177 -6.18 25.11 -4.85
N TYR A 178 -5.86 24.04 -4.10
CA TYR A 178 -6.72 22.87 -4.01
C TYR A 178 -7.70 23.09 -2.87
N GLU A 179 -8.86 23.63 -3.18
CA GLU A 179 -9.96 23.86 -2.23
C GLU A 179 -10.64 22.53 -1.79
N ALA A 180 -10.42 21.44 -2.49
CA ALA A 180 -11.13 20.17 -2.24
C ALA A 180 -10.54 19.33 -1.07
N LEU A 181 -9.32 19.60 -0.59
CA LEU A 181 -8.74 18.94 0.59
C LEU A 181 -8.90 19.75 1.87
N ASP A 182 -9.63 20.85 1.82
CA ASP A 182 -9.88 21.75 2.93
C ASP A 182 -10.84 21.17 4.01
N LYS A 183 -11.33 19.95 3.79
CA LYS A 183 -12.22 19.26 4.76
C LYS A 183 -11.50 18.70 5.99
N LEU A 184 -10.18 18.58 5.95
CA LEU A 184 -9.37 18.19 7.10
C LEU A 184 -8.49 19.37 7.52
N LYS A 185 -9.09 20.42 8.04
CA LYS A 185 -8.35 21.50 8.74
C LYS A 185 -7.73 20.92 10.02
N THR A 186 -6.59 20.24 9.85
CA THR A 186 -5.85 19.78 11.01
C THR A 186 -5.17 20.97 11.68
N LYS A 187 -5.32 21.04 12.99
CA LYS A 187 -4.71 22.06 13.83
C LYS A 187 -3.35 21.56 14.36
N LYS A 188 -2.42 22.47 14.56
CA LYS A 188 -1.16 22.20 15.28
C LYS A 188 -1.42 22.21 16.79
N VAL A 189 -2.21 21.24 17.24
CA VAL A 189 -2.53 21.01 18.64
C VAL A 189 -2.20 19.57 19.01
N LEU A 190 -1.73 19.37 20.22
CA LEU A 190 -1.46 18.04 20.78
C LEU A 190 -2.71 17.55 21.53
N PRO A 191 -2.92 16.23 21.67
CA PRO A 191 -3.98 15.69 22.51
C PRO A 191 -3.87 16.14 23.97
N ASP A 192 -4.97 16.29 24.67
CA ASP A 192 -4.97 16.68 26.10
C ASP A 192 -4.20 15.69 27.00
N SER A 193 -4.11 14.44 26.57
CA SER A 193 -3.32 13.40 27.24
C SER A 193 -1.81 13.50 26.98
N TRP A 194 -1.36 14.49 26.22
CA TRP A 194 0.06 14.70 25.92
C TRP A 194 0.78 15.27 27.15
N VAL A 195 1.66 14.47 27.74
CA VAL A 195 2.41 14.84 28.95
C VAL A 195 3.87 15.07 28.59
N PRO A 196 4.38 16.32 28.67
CA PRO A 196 5.75 16.65 28.28
C PRO A 196 6.84 15.87 29.06
N GLU A 197 6.56 15.48 30.31
CA GLU A 197 7.48 14.74 31.17
C GLU A 197 7.54 13.25 30.84
N LYS A 198 6.67 12.76 29.96
CA LYS A 198 6.66 11.37 29.50
C LYS A 198 7.36 11.20 28.17
N GLU A 199 7.81 9.98 27.90
CA GLU A 199 8.25 9.53 26.58
C GLU A 199 7.01 9.34 25.69
N ASN A 200 6.68 10.37 24.91
CA ASN A 200 5.53 10.36 24.02
C ASN A 200 5.89 9.66 22.70
N ILE A 201 5.37 8.48 22.50
CA ILE A 201 5.62 7.62 21.35
C ILE A 201 4.43 7.69 20.40
N VAL A 202 4.64 8.14 19.16
CA VAL A 202 3.58 8.17 18.17
C VAL A 202 3.69 6.97 17.25
N TRP A 203 2.60 6.21 17.16
CA TRP A 203 2.49 5.04 16.31
C TRP A 203 1.63 5.34 15.07
N PHE A 204 2.19 5.09 13.89
CA PHE A 204 1.47 5.17 12.63
C PHE A 204 1.24 3.76 12.07
N PRO A 205 0.06 3.17 12.28
CA PRO A 205 -0.31 1.92 11.64
C PRO A 205 -0.45 2.09 10.12
N SER A 206 -0.25 1.01 9.38
CA SER A 206 -0.62 0.92 7.96
C SER A 206 -2.06 0.44 7.81
N SER A 207 -2.55 0.46 6.59
CA SER A 207 -3.74 -0.30 6.23
C SER A 207 -3.34 -1.78 6.13
N GLU A 208 -3.69 -2.62 7.10
CA GLU A 208 -3.38 -4.07 7.08
C GLU A 208 -3.91 -4.77 5.84
N PHE A 209 -4.97 -4.21 5.27
CA PHE A 209 -5.55 -4.67 4.02
C PHE A 209 -4.53 -4.81 2.89
N GLU A 210 -3.63 -3.84 2.70
CA GLU A 210 -2.62 -3.88 1.64
C GLU A 210 -1.61 -5.01 1.85
N ASP A 211 -1.30 -5.32 3.10
CA ASP A 211 -0.34 -6.37 3.48
C ASP A 211 -0.91 -7.77 3.25
N TYR A 212 -2.16 -7.98 3.59
CA TYR A 212 -2.81 -9.29 3.43
C TYR A 212 -3.14 -9.63 1.98
N THR A 213 -3.24 -8.64 1.10
CA THR A 213 -3.54 -8.86 -0.31
C THR A 213 -2.32 -9.23 -1.17
N ALA A 214 -1.11 -9.15 -0.61
CA ALA A 214 0.13 -9.55 -1.30
C ALA A 214 1.00 -10.49 -0.44
N PRO A 215 0.49 -11.66 -0.02
CA PRO A 215 1.14 -12.53 0.97
C PRO A 215 2.53 -13.03 0.54
N GLU A 216 2.80 -13.11 -0.75
CA GLU A 216 4.09 -13.57 -1.28
C GLU A 216 5.24 -12.62 -0.94
N PHE A 217 4.96 -11.34 -0.79
CA PHE A 217 5.95 -10.31 -0.49
C PHE A 217 5.92 -9.85 0.97
N CYS A 218 4.84 -10.19 1.70
CA CYS A 218 4.59 -9.69 3.03
C CYS A 218 4.86 -10.71 4.14
N ASN A 219 4.90 -12.01 3.84
CA ASN A 219 4.94 -13.09 4.84
C ASN A 219 6.32 -13.55 5.30
N ASP A 220 7.41 -13.08 4.69
CA ASP A 220 8.74 -13.54 5.07
C ASP A 220 9.24 -12.84 6.35
N LYS A 221 9.25 -13.61 7.45
CA LYS A 221 9.90 -13.27 8.73
C LYS A 221 9.47 -11.92 9.30
N THR A 222 8.19 -11.79 9.56
CA THR A 222 7.66 -10.67 10.35
C THR A 222 7.94 -10.88 11.83
N ILE A 223 8.27 -9.81 12.57
CA ILE A 223 8.43 -9.86 14.03
C ILE A 223 7.09 -10.18 14.70
N TYR A 224 6.00 -9.67 14.13
CA TYR A 224 4.64 -9.80 14.65
C TYR A 224 3.70 -10.29 13.55
N SER A 225 2.71 -11.10 13.91
CA SER A 225 1.71 -11.64 12.98
C SER A 225 0.72 -10.58 12.48
N SER A 226 0.45 -9.55 13.32
CA SER A 226 -0.45 -8.43 13.01
C SER A 226 -0.04 -7.16 13.74
N GLN A 227 -0.58 -6.02 13.33
CA GLN A 227 -0.36 -4.74 14.01
C GLN A 227 -0.93 -4.75 15.43
N ILE A 228 -2.13 -5.28 15.61
CA ILE A 228 -2.77 -5.35 16.93
C ILE A 228 -1.97 -6.21 17.90
N GLU A 229 -1.44 -7.35 17.44
CA GLU A 229 -0.54 -8.16 18.24
C GLU A 229 0.72 -7.38 18.63
N ALA A 230 1.33 -6.70 17.64
CA ALA A 230 2.50 -5.86 17.88
C ALA A 230 2.23 -4.79 18.95
N ILE A 231 1.12 -4.04 18.78
CA ILE A 231 0.73 -2.96 19.70
C ILE A 231 0.55 -3.51 21.13
N LYS A 232 -0.29 -4.52 21.29
CA LYS A 232 -0.57 -5.13 22.60
C LYS A 232 0.69 -5.65 23.28
N LYS A 233 1.52 -6.39 22.54
CA LYS A 233 2.75 -6.97 23.08
C LYS A 233 3.76 -5.89 23.47
N ILE A 234 3.99 -4.90 22.61
CA ILE A 234 4.95 -3.82 22.88
C ILE A 234 4.51 -3.01 24.09
N ILE A 235 3.26 -2.56 24.15
CA ILE A 235 2.79 -1.74 25.28
C ILE A 235 2.87 -2.53 26.57
N ARG A 236 2.38 -3.78 26.58
CA ARG A 236 2.40 -4.64 27.76
C ARG A 236 3.82 -4.85 28.29
N ASP A 237 4.75 -5.15 27.39
CA ASP A 237 6.12 -5.46 27.80
C ASP A 237 6.91 -4.18 28.13
N THR A 238 6.65 -3.04 27.47
CA THR A 238 7.20 -1.74 27.86
C THR A 238 6.74 -1.34 29.27
N ASN A 239 5.45 -1.53 29.57
CA ASN A 239 4.88 -1.18 30.89
C ASN A 239 5.45 -2.00 32.08
N LYS A 240 6.01 -3.18 31.80
CA LYS A 240 6.73 -3.97 32.84
C LYS A 240 8.05 -3.32 33.26
N HIS A 241 8.65 -2.52 32.37
CA HIS A 241 9.97 -1.92 32.56
C HIS A 241 9.91 -0.45 32.94
N SER A 242 8.85 0.27 32.52
CA SER A 242 8.76 1.71 32.72
C SER A 242 7.32 2.21 32.60
N ASP A 243 6.92 3.10 33.52
CA ASP A 243 5.65 3.85 33.47
C ASP A 243 5.76 5.21 32.73
N LYS A 244 6.94 5.51 32.24
CA LYS A 244 7.24 6.81 31.62
C LYS A 244 6.74 6.95 30.18
N HIS A 245 6.29 5.87 29.53
CA HIS A 245 5.90 5.88 28.14
C HIS A 245 4.40 6.14 27.96
N TRP A 246 4.05 6.94 26.96
CA TRP A 246 2.68 7.15 26.50
C TRP A 246 2.60 6.90 25.01
N PHE A 247 1.61 6.11 24.57
CA PHE A 247 1.46 5.69 23.18
C PHE A 247 0.28 6.40 22.51
N PHE A 248 0.56 7.16 21.45
CA PHE A 248 -0.42 7.83 20.61
C PHE A 248 -0.54 7.07 19.30
N ILE A 249 -1.68 6.43 19.08
CA ILE A 249 -1.92 5.63 17.89
C ILE A 249 -2.76 6.45 16.92
N ARG A 250 -2.14 6.95 15.86
CA ARG A 250 -2.81 7.74 14.81
C ARG A 250 -3.38 6.83 13.75
N LEU A 251 -4.68 6.55 13.78
CA LEU A 251 -5.35 5.67 12.84
C LEU A 251 -5.25 6.20 11.40
N HIS A 252 -5.10 5.27 10.46
CA HIS A 252 -4.90 5.60 9.05
C HIS A 252 -6.16 6.28 8.47
N PRO A 253 -6.04 7.32 7.62
CA PRO A 253 -7.20 8.03 7.05
C PRO A 253 -8.20 7.14 6.31
N THR A 254 -7.75 6.02 5.76
CA THR A 254 -8.67 5.07 5.10
C THR A 254 -9.72 4.48 6.04
N TYR A 255 -9.54 4.54 7.37
CA TYR A 255 -10.53 4.05 8.32
C TYR A 255 -11.84 4.85 8.28
N SER A 256 -11.83 6.11 7.88
CA SER A 256 -13.06 6.90 7.69
C SER A 256 -13.74 6.68 6.34
N LEU A 257 -13.04 6.10 5.36
CA LEU A 257 -13.53 6.00 3.99
C LEU A 257 -14.32 4.73 3.69
N PHE A 258 -14.25 3.69 4.55
CA PHE A 258 -14.81 2.38 4.24
C PHE A 258 -15.65 1.81 5.39
N HIS A 259 -16.89 1.44 5.13
CA HIS A 259 -17.85 0.94 6.12
C HIS A 259 -17.53 -0.46 6.70
N THR A 260 -16.62 -1.21 6.11
CA THR A 260 -16.26 -2.60 6.51
C THR A 260 -15.27 -2.69 7.67
N LYS A 261 -14.96 -1.58 8.35
CA LYS A 261 -13.87 -1.46 9.32
C LYS A 261 -14.24 -1.63 10.77
N VAL A 262 -15.48 -1.99 11.05
CA VAL A 262 -15.99 -2.10 12.43
C VAL A 262 -15.14 -3.07 13.27
N GLN A 263 -14.74 -4.22 12.73
CA GLN A 263 -13.93 -5.20 13.48
C GLN A 263 -12.52 -4.68 13.80
N GLU A 264 -11.86 -4.08 12.84
CA GLU A 264 -10.49 -3.55 13.04
C GLU A 264 -10.51 -2.34 13.97
N GLN A 265 -11.48 -1.44 13.81
CA GLN A 265 -11.67 -0.30 14.69
C GLN A 265 -11.93 -0.72 16.13
N ASN A 266 -12.82 -1.68 16.36
CA ASN A 266 -13.11 -2.22 17.70
C ASN A 266 -11.85 -2.81 18.35
N GLN A 267 -10.95 -3.43 17.58
CA GLN A 267 -9.68 -3.93 18.10
C GLN A 267 -8.76 -2.80 18.60
N TYR A 268 -8.74 -1.65 17.90
CA TYR A 268 -8.01 -0.48 18.38
C TYR A 268 -8.69 0.15 19.59
N GLU A 269 -10.00 0.27 19.61
CA GLU A 269 -10.76 0.83 20.73
C GLU A 269 -10.52 0.05 22.03
N SER A 270 -10.47 -1.29 21.95
CA SER A 270 -10.16 -2.13 23.11
C SER A 270 -8.78 -1.86 23.73
N LEU A 271 -7.86 -1.22 23.02
CA LEU A 271 -6.54 -0.87 23.56
C LEU A 271 -6.63 0.21 24.65
N GLN A 272 -7.56 1.16 24.54
CA GLN A 272 -7.76 2.20 25.55
C GLN A 272 -8.40 1.63 26.83
N GLU A 273 -9.16 0.56 26.70
CA GLU A 273 -9.71 -0.18 27.84
C GLU A 273 -8.66 -1.03 28.53
N GLU A 274 -7.74 -1.66 27.74
CA GLU A 274 -6.68 -2.54 28.26
C GLU A 274 -5.50 -1.73 28.87
N PHE A 275 -5.17 -0.57 28.29
CA PHE A 275 -3.97 0.20 28.67
C PHE A 275 -4.28 1.67 28.98
N LYS A 276 -3.93 2.12 30.19
CA LYS A 276 -4.16 3.49 30.66
C LYS A 276 -3.27 4.55 29.98
N ASN A 277 -2.16 4.12 29.39
CA ASN A 277 -1.17 4.97 28.72
C ASN A 277 -1.28 4.92 27.18
N VAL A 278 -2.48 4.74 26.66
CA VAL A 278 -2.78 4.72 25.23
C VAL A 278 -3.81 5.79 24.90
N THR A 279 -3.54 6.55 23.86
CA THR A 279 -4.49 7.50 23.26
C THR A 279 -4.69 7.16 21.79
N LEU A 280 -5.93 6.88 21.38
CA LEU A 280 -6.28 6.75 19.98
C LEU A 280 -6.56 8.12 19.38
N ILE A 281 -6.02 8.35 18.20
CA ILE A 281 -6.26 9.56 17.40
C ILE A 281 -6.95 9.11 16.12
N TYR A 282 -8.23 9.38 16.03
CA TYR A 282 -9.08 8.97 14.91
C TYR A 282 -8.76 9.75 13.62
N PRO A 283 -9.09 9.20 12.44
CA PRO A 283 -8.84 9.87 11.16
C PRO A 283 -9.44 11.26 11.06
N GLU A 284 -10.63 11.45 11.62
CA GLU A 284 -11.40 12.70 11.61
C GLU A 284 -10.89 13.74 12.62
N SER A 285 -9.97 13.32 13.49
CA SER A 285 -9.42 14.19 14.53
C SER A 285 -8.69 15.39 13.90
N GLU A 286 -8.83 16.54 14.54
CA GLU A 286 -8.17 17.79 14.15
C GLU A 286 -6.65 17.79 14.35
N HIS A 287 -6.08 16.76 15.04
CA HIS A 287 -4.66 16.70 15.31
C HIS A 287 -3.85 16.43 14.03
N CYS A 288 -2.97 17.34 13.69
CA CYS A 288 -2.09 17.22 12.53
C CYS A 288 -1.05 16.10 12.76
N SER A 289 -1.04 15.09 11.88
CA SER A 289 -0.10 13.96 11.97
C SER A 289 1.37 14.42 11.97
N TYR A 290 1.71 15.47 11.23
CA TYR A 290 3.07 16.01 11.22
C TYR A 290 3.42 16.73 12.51
N PHE A 291 2.45 17.43 13.11
CA PHE A 291 2.68 18.09 14.40
C PHE A 291 2.85 17.08 15.54
N LEU A 292 2.08 15.99 15.52
CA LEU A 292 2.28 14.84 16.42
C LEU A 292 3.68 14.24 16.23
N MET A 293 4.06 13.99 14.98
CA MET A 293 5.36 13.43 14.61
C MET A 293 6.53 14.33 15.06
N GLU A 294 6.41 15.64 14.88
CA GLU A 294 7.44 16.63 15.26
C GLU A 294 7.63 16.73 16.76
N ASN A 295 6.60 16.48 17.57
CA ASN A 295 6.66 16.51 19.03
C ASN A 295 6.95 15.15 19.66
N ALA A 296 6.85 14.04 18.92
CA ALA A 296 7.14 12.70 19.42
C ALA A 296 8.60 12.55 19.87
N ASN A 297 8.83 11.82 20.95
CA ASN A 297 10.18 11.36 21.34
C ASN A 297 10.65 10.26 20.38
N LYS A 298 9.76 9.33 20.05
CA LYS A 298 10.00 8.24 19.09
C LYS A 298 8.79 8.02 18.21
N VAL A 299 9.02 7.51 17.00
CA VAL A 299 7.95 7.15 16.06
C VAL A 299 8.01 5.65 15.79
N LEU A 300 6.89 4.97 15.96
CA LEU A 300 6.72 3.59 15.55
C LEU A 300 5.92 3.55 14.25
N ALA A 301 6.38 2.77 13.28
CA ALA A 301 5.68 2.59 12.03
C ALA A 301 5.59 1.09 11.67
N PHE A 302 4.37 0.64 11.39
CA PHE A 302 4.14 -0.72 10.92
C PHE A 302 3.84 -0.66 9.42
N ARG A 303 4.87 -0.85 8.58
CA ARG A 303 4.78 -0.74 7.10
C ARG A 303 4.23 0.59 6.57
N SER A 304 4.21 1.63 7.39
CA SER A 304 3.68 2.94 7.02
C SER A 304 4.78 3.85 6.46
N THR A 305 4.49 4.55 5.35
CA THR A 305 5.37 5.59 4.81
C THR A 305 5.54 6.78 5.75
N ALA A 306 4.67 6.95 6.75
CA ALA A 306 4.85 7.92 7.83
C ALA A 306 6.18 7.75 8.55
N GLY A 307 6.73 6.51 8.62
CA GLY A 307 8.06 6.25 9.18
C GLY A 307 9.17 6.99 8.44
N ILE A 308 9.18 6.95 7.11
CA ILE A 308 10.23 7.67 6.35
C ILE A 308 10.03 9.18 6.39
N GLU A 309 8.79 9.66 6.52
CA GLU A 309 8.49 11.08 6.71
C GLU A 309 8.97 11.59 8.08
N ALA A 310 8.86 10.75 9.12
CA ALA A 310 9.42 11.03 10.44
C ALA A 310 10.96 11.03 10.42
N ALA A 311 11.57 10.06 9.74
CA ALA A 311 13.02 9.99 9.58
C ALA A 311 13.58 11.23 8.84
N TYR A 312 12.90 11.69 7.79
CA TYR A 312 13.26 12.95 7.14
C TYR A 312 13.25 14.13 8.11
N ARG A 313 12.32 14.16 9.07
CA ARG A 313 12.20 15.17 10.13
C ARG A 313 13.14 14.93 11.32
N LYS A 314 14.11 14.05 11.15
CA LYS A 314 15.12 13.73 12.18
C LYS A 314 14.47 13.23 13.49
N LYS A 315 13.47 12.36 13.39
CA LYS A 315 12.91 11.64 14.53
C LYS A 315 13.51 10.23 14.61
N PRO A 316 13.73 9.68 15.81
CA PRO A 316 14.04 8.26 15.97
C PRO A 316 12.84 7.44 15.49
N VAL A 317 13.03 6.63 14.46
CA VAL A 317 11.95 5.81 13.86
C VAL A 317 12.27 4.34 13.99
N ILE A 318 11.34 3.58 14.56
CA ILE A 318 11.44 2.13 14.69
C ILE A 318 10.42 1.49 13.75
N MET A 319 10.91 0.79 12.73
CA MET A 319 10.08 0.05 11.78
C MET A 319 9.79 -1.34 12.34
N LEU A 320 8.53 -1.67 12.54
CA LEU A 320 8.11 -2.89 13.23
C LEU A 320 7.90 -4.08 12.28
N ASN A 321 7.90 -3.84 10.98
CA ASN A 321 7.76 -4.91 10.01
C ASN A 321 8.44 -4.54 8.68
N LYS A 322 8.73 -5.55 7.85
CA LYS A 322 9.35 -5.36 6.55
C LYS A 322 8.49 -4.48 5.64
N HIS A 323 9.12 -3.51 5.03
CA HIS A 323 8.55 -2.61 4.03
C HIS A 323 9.69 -2.09 3.15
N ILE A 324 9.38 -1.42 2.04
CA ILE A 324 10.38 -0.80 1.15
C ILE A 324 11.39 0.08 1.91
N ILE A 325 10.94 0.76 2.96
CA ILE A 325 11.79 1.67 3.77
C ILE A 325 12.57 0.94 4.86
N TYR A 326 12.32 -0.33 5.13
CA TYR A 326 12.97 -1.10 6.19
C TYR A 326 14.48 -1.25 6.00
N LYS A 327 14.96 -1.24 4.77
CA LYS A 327 16.39 -1.31 4.42
C LYS A 327 17.08 0.04 4.36
N LEU A 328 16.34 1.13 4.47
CA LEU A 328 16.90 2.48 4.43
C LEU A 328 17.58 2.78 5.77
N ASN A 329 18.83 3.25 5.73
CA ASN A 329 19.62 3.56 6.93
C ASN A 329 19.11 4.79 7.72
N SER A 330 17.94 5.29 7.38
CA SER A 330 17.28 6.39 8.09
C SER A 330 16.29 5.93 9.16
N VAL A 331 16.06 4.61 9.29
CA VAL A 331 15.14 4.01 10.25
C VAL A 331 15.78 2.84 10.98
N TYR A 332 15.43 2.64 12.25
CA TYR A 332 15.81 1.45 12.98
C TYR A 332 14.95 0.26 12.52
N ALA A 333 15.60 -0.84 12.16
CA ALA A 333 14.99 -2.04 11.59
C ALA A 333 15.29 -3.26 12.48
N PRO A 334 14.64 -3.37 13.68
CA PRO A 334 14.87 -4.46 14.61
C PRO A 334 14.51 -5.81 14.00
N LYS A 335 15.19 -6.86 14.43
CA LYS A 335 15.02 -8.23 13.92
C LYS A 335 14.09 -9.08 14.79
N ASN A 336 13.87 -8.67 16.02
CA ASN A 336 13.06 -9.39 17.01
C ASN A 336 12.46 -8.43 18.03
N HIS A 337 11.54 -8.95 18.82
CA HIS A 337 10.82 -8.18 19.85
C HIS A 337 11.73 -7.55 20.92
N ASN A 338 12.78 -8.23 21.34
CA ASN A 338 13.71 -7.70 22.35
C ASN A 338 14.46 -6.47 21.82
N GLU A 339 14.88 -6.50 20.55
CA GLU A 339 15.48 -5.31 19.91
C GLU A 339 14.48 -4.15 19.83
N VAL A 340 13.20 -4.42 19.55
CA VAL A 340 12.15 -3.39 19.57
C VAL A 340 12.04 -2.76 20.95
N LEU A 341 11.97 -3.58 22.02
CA LEU A 341 11.89 -3.10 23.39
C LEU A 341 13.12 -2.30 23.80
N ASN A 342 14.33 -2.77 23.48
CA ASN A 342 15.56 -2.04 23.77
C ASN A 342 15.57 -0.64 23.13
N LEU A 343 15.13 -0.53 21.87
CA LEU A 343 15.02 0.77 21.19
C LEU A 343 13.95 1.67 21.81
N ILE A 344 12.84 1.11 22.24
CA ILE A 344 11.76 1.88 22.91
C ILE A 344 12.22 2.39 24.28
N LEU A 345 12.88 1.55 25.06
CA LEU A 345 13.30 1.83 26.43
C LEU A 345 14.56 2.70 26.49
N ASP A 346 15.32 2.86 25.40
CA ASP A 346 16.51 3.71 25.38
C ASP A 346 16.12 5.21 25.38
N PRO A 347 16.30 5.94 26.50
CA PRO A 347 15.95 7.35 26.59
C PRO A 347 16.89 8.25 25.78
N THR A 348 18.01 7.72 25.29
CA THR A 348 19.04 8.43 24.55
C THR A 348 18.98 8.16 23.05
N LEU A 349 17.99 7.40 22.57
CA LEU A 349 17.84 7.01 21.17
C LEU A 349 17.81 8.23 20.26
N LYS A 350 18.80 8.34 19.41
CA LYS A 350 18.93 9.46 18.47
C LYS A 350 18.33 9.13 17.11
N PRO A 351 17.87 10.13 16.33
CA PRO A 351 17.51 9.87 14.95
C PRO A 351 18.75 9.43 14.13
N LEU A 352 18.53 8.54 13.17
CA LEU A 352 19.54 8.16 12.20
C LEU A 352 19.70 9.26 11.13
N ASP A 353 20.75 9.15 10.31
CA ASP A 353 20.94 10.04 9.16
C ASP A 353 19.72 9.99 8.23
N ASN A 354 19.22 11.15 7.83
CA ASN A 354 18.05 11.25 6.96
C ASN A 354 18.38 11.17 5.46
N ARG A 355 19.60 10.86 5.09
CA ARG A 355 20.05 10.83 3.68
C ARG A 355 19.25 9.83 2.85
N ASP A 356 18.99 8.65 3.38
CA ASP A 356 18.23 7.64 2.66
C ASP A 356 16.73 7.99 2.61
N ALA A 357 16.20 8.73 3.58
CA ALA A 357 14.88 9.33 3.46
C ALA A 357 14.83 10.31 2.27
N ILE A 358 15.87 11.15 2.10
CA ILE A 358 15.98 12.06 0.95
C ILE A 358 16.07 11.28 -0.37
N LYS A 359 16.82 10.16 -0.42
CA LYS A 359 16.87 9.29 -1.61
C LYS A 359 15.48 8.72 -1.95
N TYR A 360 14.72 8.31 -0.94
CA TYR A 360 13.34 7.85 -1.14
C TYR A 360 12.46 8.96 -1.73
N GLY A 361 12.51 10.17 -1.17
CA GLY A 361 11.78 11.31 -1.72
C GLY A 361 12.19 11.65 -3.16
N TYR A 362 13.48 11.55 -3.46
CA TYR A 362 14.02 11.73 -4.81
C TYR A 362 13.47 10.66 -5.76
N PHE A 363 13.48 9.39 -5.34
CA PHE A 363 12.89 8.29 -6.10
C PHE A 363 11.41 8.55 -6.40
N CYS A 364 10.62 8.91 -5.41
CA CYS A 364 9.19 9.19 -5.59
C CYS A 364 8.92 10.26 -6.66
N LEU A 365 9.77 11.29 -6.74
CA LEU A 365 9.59 12.39 -7.68
C LEU A 365 10.22 12.12 -9.06
N MET A 366 11.25 11.29 -9.13
CA MET A 366 12.09 11.12 -10.34
C MET A 366 11.96 9.75 -10.97
N SER A 367 11.41 8.73 -10.27
CA SER A 367 11.04 7.46 -10.89
C SER A 367 9.80 7.66 -11.77
N GLY A 368 9.44 6.62 -12.47
CA GLY A 368 8.25 6.59 -13.29
C GLY A 368 8.41 7.24 -14.67
N ILE A 369 7.85 6.55 -15.62
CA ILE A 369 7.84 6.95 -17.03
C ILE A 369 6.64 7.86 -17.23
N LEU A 370 6.89 9.11 -17.61
CA LEU A 370 5.81 10.03 -17.94
C LEU A 370 5.21 9.66 -19.31
N PRO A 371 3.89 9.50 -19.42
CA PRO A 371 3.26 9.16 -20.67
C PRO A 371 3.42 10.31 -21.67
N LYS A 372 3.90 10.00 -22.88
CA LYS A 372 4.15 11.00 -23.93
C LYS A 372 2.87 11.61 -24.51
N TYR A 373 1.83 10.79 -24.61
CA TYR A 373 0.59 11.16 -25.35
C TYR A 373 -0.62 11.33 -24.43
N TYR A 374 -0.46 11.06 -23.12
CA TYR A 374 -1.52 11.18 -22.14
C TYR A 374 -1.08 12.15 -21.04
N LYS A 375 -1.88 13.19 -20.81
CA LYS A 375 -1.71 14.07 -19.66
C LYS A 375 -2.76 13.70 -18.63
N ARG A 376 -2.32 13.17 -17.49
CA ARG A 376 -3.22 12.93 -16.38
C ARG A 376 -3.70 14.26 -15.82
N ASP A 377 -4.97 14.53 -15.90
CA ASP A 377 -5.60 15.63 -15.17
C ASP A 377 -5.85 15.17 -13.73
N LEU A 378 -4.88 15.46 -12.85
CA LEU A 378 -4.95 15.09 -11.43
C LEU A 378 -6.15 15.75 -10.73
N LYS A 379 -6.54 16.96 -11.15
CA LYS A 379 -7.71 17.65 -10.59
C LYS A 379 -8.97 16.85 -10.87
N ARG A 380 -9.16 16.43 -12.10
CA ARG A 380 -10.33 15.67 -12.55
C ARG A 380 -10.40 14.27 -11.93
N SER A 381 -9.28 13.59 -11.75
CA SER A 381 -9.25 12.25 -11.15
C SER A 381 -9.54 12.24 -9.65
N TYR A 382 -9.35 13.36 -8.93
CA TYR A 382 -9.69 13.49 -7.50
C TYR A 382 -11.15 13.92 -7.28
N GLU A 383 -11.66 14.83 -8.11
CA GLU A 383 -13.04 15.33 -7.99
C GLU A 383 -14.09 14.30 -8.45
N GLU A 384 -13.74 13.44 -9.39
CA GLU A 384 -14.67 12.51 -10.05
C GLU A 384 -14.50 11.04 -9.63
N GLY A 385 -13.60 10.75 -8.67
CA GLY A 385 -13.28 9.38 -8.25
C GLY A 385 -12.95 8.50 -9.44
N TRP A 386 -11.72 8.05 -9.59
CA TRP A 386 -11.25 7.14 -10.68
C TRP A 386 -11.89 7.40 -12.07
N GLY A 387 -12.01 8.69 -12.42
CA GLY A 387 -12.77 9.19 -13.56
C GLY A 387 -12.26 8.85 -14.96
N LEU A 388 -11.49 7.76 -15.14
CA LEU A 388 -11.14 7.22 -16.45
C LEU A 388 -12.36 6.85 -17.29
N PHE A 389 -13.55 6.77 -16.69
CA PHE A 389 -14.76 6.27 -17.34
C PHE A 389 -15.93 7.27 -17.39
N LYS A 390 -15.85 8.40 -16.70
CA LYS A 390 -16.97 9.36 -16.69
C LYS A 390 -17.09 10.26 -17.92
N ASP A 391 -15.99 10.51 -18.63
CA ASP A 391 -15.94 11.45 -19.75
C ASP A 391 -15.82 10.80 -21.14
N THR A 392 -15.56 9.52 -21.18
CA THR A 392 -15.80 8.76 -22.38
C THR A 392 -17.21 8.18 -22.22
N ARG A 393 -18.10 8.43 -23.13
CA ARG A 393 -19.38 7.70 -23.24
C ARG A 393 -19.18 6.18 -23.44
N VAL A 394 -18.06 5.69 -22.96
CA VAL A 394 -17.56 4.31 -22.98
C VAL A 394 -17.68 3.81 -21.55
N THR A 395 -18.90 3.44 -21.17
CA THR A 395 -19.11 2.69 -19.94
C THR A 395 -18.40 1.33 -20.02
N PRO A 396 -17.98 0.71 -18.90
CA PRO A 396 -17.47 -0.66 -18.92
C PRO A 396 -18.39 -1.63 -19.66
N SER A 397 -19.70 -1.45 -19.58
CA SER A 397 -20.69 -2.18 -20.38
C SER A 397 -20.53 -1.94 -21.88
N TYR A 398 -20.24 -0.71 -22.32
CA TYR A 398 -20.03 -0.42 -23.75
C TYR A 398 -18.74 -1.06 -24.28
N LEU A 399 -17.63 -1.03 -23.52
CA LEU A 399 -16.39 -1.72 -23.88
C LEU A 399 -16.59 -3.23 -23.96
N ILE A 400 -17.31 -3.81 -23.00
CA ILE A 400 -17.64 -5.23 -22.97
C ILE A 400 -18.59 -5.59 -24.12
N GLU A 401 -19.62 -4.80 -24.37
CA GLU A 401 -20.56 -5.04 -25.49
C GLU A 401 -19.93 -4.84 -26.87
N LYS A 402 -19.07 -3.86 -27.05
CA LYS A 402 -18.51 -3.54 -28.37
C LYS A 402 -17.20 -4.25 -28.69
N ILE A 403 -16.39 -4.57 -27.68
CA ILE A 403 -15.04 -5.14 -27.90
C ILE A 403 -14.97 -6.61 -27.48
N VAL A 404 -15.55 -6.98 -26.37
CA VAL A 404 -15.42 -8.34 -25.81
C VAL A 404 -16.53 -9.28 -26.33
N LEU A 405 -17.76 -8.79 -26.50
CA LEU A 405 -18.90 -9.60 -26.95
C LEU A 405 -18.88 -10.04 -28.42
N PRO A 406 -18.27 -9.30 -29.37
CA PRO A 406 -18.09 -9.80 -30.73
C PRO A 406 -17.13 -10.99 -30.83
N LEU A 407 -16.25 -11.15 -29.81
CA LEU A 407 -15.23 -12.19 -29.78
C LEU A 407 -15.66 -13.47 -29.02
N SER A 408 -16.82 -13.46 -28.40
CA SER A 408 -17.34 -14.60 -27.63
C SER A 408 -18.76 -14.97 -28.03
N ASN A 409 -19.00 -16.25 -28.30
CA ASN A 409 -20.32 -16.78 -28.64
C ASN A 409 -21.34 -16.45 -27.55
N ARG A 410 -22.38 -15.70 -27.87
CA ARG A 410 -23.37 -15.04 -27.01
C ARG A 410 -24.11 -15.93 -25.99
N ARG A 411 -23.98 -17.27 -26.00
CA ARG A 411 -24.78 -18.19 -25.18
C ARG A 411 -24.21 -18.56 -23.80
N LYS A 412 -23.01 -18.11 -23.40
CA LYS A 412 -22.37 -18.51 -22.13
C LYS A 412 -22.07 -17.38 -21.13
N LEU A 413 -22.69 -16.23 -21.26
CA LEU A 413 -22.33 -15.01 -20.51
C LEU A 413 -23.34 -14.54 -19.45
N SER A 414 -24.28 -15.40 -19.02
CA SER A 414 -25.25 -15.00 -17.95
C SER A 414 -24.59 -14.68 -16.61
N SER A 415 -23.52 -15.37 -16.25
CA SER A 415 -22.78 -15.14 -15.01
C SER A 415 -21.97 -13.83 -15.02
N VAL A 416 -21.39 -13.46 -16.15
CA VAL A 416 -20.66 -12.18 -16.30
C VAL A 416 -21.65 -11.00 -16.29
N ARG A 417 -22.82 -11.16 -16.88
CA ARG A 417 -23.87 -10.14 -16.86
C ARG A 417 -24.42 -9.90 -15.45
N HIS A 418 -24.53 -10.93 -14.64
CA HIS A 418 -24.94 -10.82 -13.23
C HIS A 418 -23.89 -10.09 -12.39
N PHE A 419 -22.63 -10.36 -12.64
CA PHE A 419 -21.48 -9.68 -11.99
C PHE A 419 -21.44 -8.19 -12.32
N ILE A 420 -21.63 -7.83 -13.60
CA ILE A 420 -21.66 -6.44 -14.08
C ILE A 420 -22.86 -5.68 -13.50
N ASN A 421 -24.03 -6.30 -13.44
CA ASN A 421 -25.23 -5.69 -12.87
C ASN A 421 -25.09 -5.44 -11.35
N LYS A 422 -24.37 -6.30 -10.64
CA LYS A 422 -24.05 -6.06 -9.22
C LYS A 422 -23.06 -4.91 -8.99
N LEU A 423 -22.17 -4.65 -9.96
CA LEU A 423 -21.30 -3.48 -9.97
C LEU A 423 -22.10 -2.18 -10.18
N HIS A 424 -23.14 -2.21 -11.05
CA HIS A 424 -23.98 -1.04 -11.31
C HIS A 424 -24.88 -0.59 -10.16
N HIS A 425 -25.22 -1.49 -9.24
CA HIS A 425 -26.06 -1.16 -8.08
C HIS A 425 -25.26 -0.75 -6.82
N LYS A 426 -23.92 -0.76 -6.87
CA LYS A 426 -23.06 -0.36 -5.75
C LYS A 426 -22.18 0.87 -6.04
N ILE A 427 -22.33 1.47 -7.22
CA ILE A 427 -21.79 2.75 -7.61
C ILE A 427 -22.93 3.78 -7.65
#